data_3c9eebf0221fec07f8ffc52a8715ab98
#
_entry.id   3c9eebf0221fec07f8ffc52a8715ab98
#
_cell.length_a   1.000
_cell.length_b   1.000
_cell.length_c   1.000
_cell.angle_alpha   90.00
_cell.angle_beta   90.00
_cell.angle_gamma   90.00
#
_symmetry.space_group_name_H-M   'P 1'
#
loop_
_entity.id
_entity.type
_entity.pdbx_description
1 polymer ?
#
loop_
_entity_poly.entity_id
_entity_poly.type
_entity_poly.pdbx_seq_one_letter_code
_entity_poly.pdbx_strand_id
1 'polypeptide(L)' 'MAYRVIRRRDVYDSFGDRDVEVVILCDASADVADLPTNVAPGSVAKVAGGSVYTLSPSGEWKEEGA' A
#
# COMPACT_ATOMS: atom_id res chain seq x y z
N MET A 1 -12.83 8.82 5.98
CA MET A 1 -11.90 7.85 5.42
C MET A 1 -12.15 7.72 3.95
N ALA A 2 -11.14 7.93 3.16
CA ALA A 2 -11.35 8.11 1.73
C ALA A 2 -10.23 7.42 0.93
N TYR A 3 -10.13 6.13 1.11
CA TYR A 3 -9.28 5.33 0.25
C TYR A 3 -10.04 4.08 -0.19
N ARG A 4 -9.58 3.50 -1.30
CA ARG A 4 -10.14 2.23 -1.77
C ARG A 4 -9.04 1.39 -2.41
N VAL A 5 -9.18 0.09 -2.29
CA VAL A 5 -8.27 -0.85 -2.94
C VAL A 5 -8.75 -1.03 -4.38
N ILE A 6 -7.89 -0.69 -5.33
CA ILE A 6 -8.23 -0.79 -6.75
C ILE A 6 -7.61 -2.01 -7.42
N ARG A 7 -6.67 -2.68 -6.75
CA ARG A 7 -6.06 -3.89 -7.26
C ARG A 7 -5.53 -4.74 -6.11
N ARG A 8 -5.68 -6.04 -6.21
CA ARG A 8 -5.16 -7.00 -5.24
C ARG A 8 -4.47 -8.13 -5.98
N ARG A 9 -3.40 -8.64 -5.40
CA ARG A 9 -2.68 -9.77 -5.95
C ARG A 9 -2.13 -10.63 -4.82
N ASP A 10 -2.31 -11.95 -4.92
CA ASP A 10 -1.71 -12.89 -3.98
C ASP A 10 -0.23 -13.07 -4.34
N VAL A 11 0.62 -12.98 -3.34
CA VAL A 11 2.06 -13.16 -3.48
C VAL A 11 2.49 -14.30 -2.57
N TYR A 12 3.30 -15.22 -3.07
CA TYR A 12 3.81 -16.34 -2.29
C TYR A 12 5.30 -16.18 -2.11
N ASP A 13 5.77 -16.38 -0.88
CA ASP A 13 7.20 -16.35 -0.61
C ASP A 13 7.82 -17.73 -0.91
N SER A 14 9.13 -17.85 -0.66
CA SER A 14 9.85 -19.09 -0.95
C SER A 14 9.44 -20.26 -0.04
N PHE A 15 8.71 -19.98 1.03
CA PHE A 15 8.20 -21.00 1.93
C PHE A 15 6.74 -21.36 1.64
N GLY A 16 6.14 -20.73 0.66
CA GLY A 16 4.75 -20.96 0.29
C GLY A 16 3.74 -20.17 1.08
N ASP A 17 4.17 -19.28 1.94
CA ASP A 17 3.25 -18.43 2.68
C ASP A 17 2.64 -17.38 1.77
N ARG A 18 1.34 -17.22 1.87
CA ARG A 18 0.62 -16.25 1.07
C ARG A 18 0.58 -14.89 1.75
N ASP A 19 0.78 -13.85 0.98
CA ASP A 19 0.55 -12.49 1.39
C ASP A 19 -0.25 -11.77 0.30
N VAL A 20 -0.78 -10.61 0.60
CA VAL A 20 -1.63 -9.87 -0.34
C VAL A 20 -0.99 -8.52 -0.64
N GLU A 21 -0.62 -8.32 -1.90
CA GLU A 21 -0.13 -7.05 -2.38
C GLU A 21 -1.31 -6.25 -2.93
N VAL A 22 -1.42 -4.99 -2.54
CA VAL A 22 -2.53 -4.15 -2.96
C VAL A 22 -2.04 -2.86 -3.60
N VAL A 23 -2.88 -2.34 -4.49
CA VAL A 23 -2.75 -0.96 -4.98
C VAL A 23 -3.98 -0.20 -4.50
N ILE A 24 -3.75 0.91 -3.82
CA ILE A 24 -4.79 1.67 -3.16
C ILE A 24 -4.83 3.07 -3.77
N LEU A 25 -6.02 3.62 -3.88
CA LEU A 25 -6.22 5.00 -4.28
C LEU A 25 -6.74 5.80 -3.09
N CYS A 26 -6.01 6.85 -2.72
CA CYS A 26 -6.38 7.74 -1.61
C CYS A 26 -6.88 9.07 -2.15
N ASP A 27 -7.89 9.64 -1.51
CA ASP A 27 -8.41 10.95 -1.91
C ASP A 27 -7.54 12.10 -1.44
N ALA A 28 -6.82 11.91 -0.33
CA ALA A 28 -5.96 12.94 0.22
C ALA A 28 -4.77 12.30 0.95
N SER A 29 -3.70 13.05 1.13
CA SER A 29 -2.50 12.53 1.80
C SER A 29 -2.78 12.18 3.26
N ALA A 30 -3.75 12.80 3.89
CA ALA A 30 -4.12 12.47 5.27
C ALA A 30 -4.67 11.05 5.39
N ASP A 31 -5.19 10.47 4.31
CA ASP A 31 -5.73 9.12 4.32
C ASP A 31 -4.65 8.05 4.42
N VAL A 32 -3.41 8.41 4.17
CA VAL A 32 -2.30 7.46 4.28
C VAL A 32 -2.17 6.90 5.70
N ALA A 33 -2.50 7.70 6.70
CA ALA A 33 -2.43 7.26 8.09
C ALA A 33 -3.44 6.15 8.41
N ASP A 34 -4.49 6.02 7.59
CA ASP A 34 -5.54 5.02 7.79
C ASP A 34 -5.33 3.76 6.96
N LEU A 35 -4.27 3.71 6.17
CA LEU A 35 -4.03 2.58 5.28
C LEU A 35 -3.73 1.30 6.06
N PRO A 36 -4.16 0.14 5.55
CA PRO A 36 -3.86 -1.13 6.20
C PRO A 36 -2.37 -1.42 6.15
N THR A 37 -1.86 -2.03 7.21
CA THR A 37 -0.45 -2.44 7.29
C THR A 37 -0.30 -3.96 7.24
N ASN A 38 -1.41 -4.69 7.14
CA ASN A 38 -1.42 -6.14 7.10
C ASN A 38 -1.40 -6.68 5.66
N VAL A 39 -0.78 -5.95 4.77
CA VAL A 39 -0.63 -6.31 3.36
C VAL A 39 0.85 -6.51 3.05
N ALA A 40 1.15 -7.08 1.89
CA ALA A 40 2.53 -7.41 1.53
C ALA A 40 3.38 -6.15 1.39
N PRO A 41 4.64 -6.19 1.82
CA PRO A 41 5.59 -5.12 1.49
C PRO A 41 5.66 -4.93 -0.02
N GLY A 42 5.78 -3.68 -0.44
CA GLY A 42 5.72 -3.34 -1.86
C GLY A 42 4.35 -2.93 -2.33
N SER A 43 3.33 -3.06 -1.49
CA SER A 43 2.01 -2.51 -1.79
C SER A 43 2.12 -1.00 -1.99
N VAL A 44 1.29 -0.46 -2.87
CA VAL A 44 1.38 0.92 -3.33
C VAL A 44 0.09 1.65 -3.03
N ALA A 45 0.21 2.89 -2.57
CA ALA A 45 -0.92 3.79 -2.40
C ALA A 45 -0.68 5.06 -3.22
N LYS A 46 -1.60 5.35 -4.12
CA LYS A 46 -1.55 6.55 -4.94
C LYS A 46 -2.50 7.59 -4.36
N VAL A 47 -2.01 8.80 -4.18
CA VAL A 47 -2.79 9.88 -3.61
C VAL A 47 -3.22 10.83 -4.72
N ALA A 48 -4.47 11.25 -4.70
CA ALA A 48 -4.94 12.29 -5.60
C ALA A 48 -4.09 13.53 -5.39
N GLY A 49 -3.50 14.05 -6.45
CA GLY A 49 -2.51 15.12 -6.34
C GLY A 49 -1.11 14.69 -6.74
N GLY A 50 -0.87 13.39 -6.86
CA GLY A 50 0.35 12.88 -7.46
C GLY A 50 1.33 12.18 -6.54
N SER A 51 1.12 12.20 -5.24
CA SER A 51 2.02 11.49 -4.32
C SER A 51 1.80 9.98 -4.39
N VAL A 52 2.86 9.23 -4.23
CA VAL A 52 2.81 7.76 -4.20
C VAL A 52 3.52 7.28 -2.94
N TYR A 53 2.89 6.37 -2.23
CA TYR A 53 3.45 5.77 -1.02
C TYR A 53 3.63 4.28 -1.25
N THR A 54 4.65 3.70 -0.63
CA THR A 54 4.94 2.27 -0.71
C THR A 54 5.08 1.72 0.70
N LEU A 55 4.52 0.54 0.94
CA LEU A 55 4.64 -0.12 2.23
C LEU A 55 6.03 -0.74 2.34
N SER A 56 6.76 -0.33 3.38
CA SER A 56 8.10 -0.85 3.63
C SER A 56 8.04 -2.22 4.33
N PRO A 57 9.14 -2.99 4.30
CA PRO A 57 9.18 -4.27 5.02
C PRO A 57 8.96 -4.13 6.52
N SER A 58 9.17 -2.95 7.08
CA SER A 58 8.92 -2.71 8.51
C SER A 58 7.47 -2.42 8.83
N GLY A 59 6.60 -2.36 7.81
CA GLY A 59 5.18 -2.12 8.02
C GLY A 59 4.78 -0.65 8.03
N GLU A 60 5.59 0.20 7.44
CA GLU A 60 5.31 1.63 7.37
C GLU A 60 5.11 2.08 5.93
N TRP A 61 4.11 2.93 5.74
CA TRP A 61 3.89 3.57 4.45
C TRP A 61 4.82 4.77 4.34
N LYS A 62 5.67 4.75 3.32
CA LYS A 62 6.64 5.81 3.09
C LYS A 62 6.42 6.42 1.72
N GLU A 63 6.50 7.74 1.63
CA GLU A 63 6.39 8.44 0.37
C GLU A 63 7.55 8.04 -0.52
N GLU A 64 7.23 7.64 -1.73
CA GLU A 64 8.24 7.26 -2.69
C GLU A 64 8.95 8.50 -3.17
N GLY A 65 10.26 8.44 -3.13
CA GLY A 65 11.11 9.56 -3.23
C GLY A 65 10.90 10.43 -4.43
N ALA A 66 10.74 11.55 -4.16
CA ALA A 66 10.62 12.53 -5.14
C ALA A 66 11.97 12.96 -5.67
#